data_709b1b9c6b0ba5e752459a571a453ee7
#
_entry.id   709b1b9c6b0ba5e752459a571a453ee7
#
_cell.length_a   1.000
_cell.length_b   1.000
_cell.length_c   1.000
_cell.angle_alpha   90.00
_cell.angle_beta   90.00
_cell.angle_gamma   90.00
#
_symmetry.space_group_name_H-M   'P 1'
#
loop_
_entity.id
_entity.type
_entity.pdbx_description
1 polymer ?
#
loop_
_entity_poly.entity_id
_entity_poly.type
_entity_poly.pdbx_seq_one_letter_code
_entity_poly.pdbx_strand_id
1 'polypeptide(L)'
;TQKGDTLYGGFYTQNEVKDIVAYAQARGIEVIPEIDMPGHSLSAIACYPWLGCGANNQWADFSSPLCLGNDRVLQFCRDVWTELFNLFPSPYVHIGGDEVDMVFWKNCPRCLARMKSNRLADGHALQAWFTNNMQAFFTAHGKRMIGWDEMLDGGHMPSATVMWWRGGNADAAVRATRAGNDVVCCPTTHFYYDYVENDIDVEKILCFDVPAAMTSVDRQHVLGLQGNLWTEHIPSFNRLTY
;
A
#
# COMPACT_ATOMS: atom_id res chain seq x y z
N THR A 1 13.94 -12.18 14.15
CA THR A 1 14.98 -11.16 14.01
C THR A 1 15.96 -11.27 15.17
N GLN A 2 17.25 -11.19 14.90
CA GLN A 2 18.31 -11.22 15.92
C GLN A 2 18.93 -9.83 16.03
N LYS A 3 18.98 -9.26 17.23
CA LYS A 3 19.67 -8.01 17.52
C LYS A 3 20.72 -8.30 18.59
N GLY A 4 22.01 -8.37 18.20
CA GLY A 4 23.07 -8.88 19.06
C GLY A 4 22.83 -10.37 19.38
N ASP A 5 23.00 -10.76 20.64
CA ASP A 5 22.78 -12.13 21.12
C ASP A 5 21.32 -12.40 21.55
N THR A 6 20.41 -11.43 21.38
CA THR A 6 19.02 -11.55 21.80
C THR A 6 18.13 -11.84 20.62
N LEU A 7 17.35 -12.92 20.69
CA LEU A 7 16.26 -13.19 19.75
C LEU A 7 15.10 -12.24 20.07
N TYR A 8 14.67 -11.50 19.05
CA TYR A 8 13.50 -10.63 19.14
C TYR A 8 12.50 -11.03 18.06
N GLY A 9 11.25 -11.17 18.45
CA GLY A 9 10.16 -11.48 17.52
C GLY A 9 8.85 -11.64 18.27
N GLY A 10 7.77 -11.56 17.52
CA GLY A 10 6.42 -11.72 18.03
C GLY A 10 5.40 -11.43 16.93
N PHE A 11 4.16 -11.69 17.24
CA PHE A 11 3.00 -11.33 16.42
C PHE A 11 1.80 -11.12 17.36
N TYR A 12 0.86 -10.31 16.92
CA TYR A 12 -0.41 -10.17 17.62
C TYR A 12 -1.32 -11.35 17.32
N THR A 13 -1.94 -11.90 18.36
CA THR A 13 -3.04 -12.84 18.19
C THR A 13 -4.28 -12.12 17.64
N GLN A 14 -5.20 -12.84 17.02
CA GLN A 14 -6.45 -12.25 16.53
C GLN A 14 -7.25 -11.56 17.64
N ASN A 15 -7.20 -12.06 18.88
CA ASN A 15 -7.87 -11.41 20.01
C ASN A 15 -7.21 -10.10 20.38
N GLU A 16 -5.89 -10.04 20.43
CA GLU A 16 -5.16 -8.79 20.67
C GLU A 16 -5.44 -7.75 19.59
N VAL A 17 -5.52 -8.16 18.31
CA VAL A 17 -5.92 -7.25 17.21
C VAL A 17 -7.34 -6.71 17.45
N LYS A 18 -8.29 -7.55 17.82
CA LYS A 18 -9.66 -7.12 18.15
C LYS A 18 -9.70 -6.16 19.33
N ASP A 19 -8.88 -6.39 20.36
CA ASP A 19 -8.76 -5.50 21.52
C ASP A 19 -8.19 -4.15 21.11
N ILE A 20 -7.16 -4.10 20.25
CA ILE A 20 -6.60 -2.86 19.69
C ILE A 20 -7.66 -2.09 18.91
N VAL A 21 -8.39 -2.77 18.03
CA VAL A 21 -9.47 -2.15 17.24
C VAL A 21 -10.56 -1.58 18.14
N ALA A 22 -11.02 -2.34 19.15
CA ALA A 22 -12.03 -1.89 20.10
C ALA A 22 -11.54 -0.68 20.93
N TYR A 23 -10.27 -0.70 21.35
CA TYR A 23 -9.64 0.40 22.11
C TYR A 23 -9.60 1.68 21.28
N ALA A 24 -9.22 1.59 20.00
CA ALA A 24 -9.20 2.71 19.07
C ALA A 24 -10.61 3.25 18.82
N GLN A 25 -11.56 2.38 18.53
CA GLN A 25 -12.95 2.74 18.26
C GLN A 25 -13.61 3.47 19.44
N ALA A 26 -13.35 3.06 20.68
CA ALA A 26 -13.82 3.75 21.88
C ALA A 26 -13.28 5.19 22.01
N ARG A 27 -12.29 5.56 21.21
CA ARG A 27 -11.66 6.89 21.15
C ARG A 27 -11.97 7.64 19.85
N GLY A 28 -12.91 7.14 19.05
CA GLY A 28 -13.29 7.75 17.78
C GLY A 28 -12.22 7.56 16.68
N ILE A 29 -11.32 6.57 16.85
CA ILE A 29 -10.26 6.25 15.89
C ILE A 29 -10.67 5.01 15.12
N GLU A 30 -10.70 5.10 13.79
CA GLU A 30 -10.89 3.96 12.90
C GLU A 30 -9.53 3.33 12.57
N VAL A 31 -9.42 2.03 12.72
CA VAL A 31 -8.21 1.28 12.35
C VAL A 31 -8.43 0.66 10.97
N ILE A 32 -7.68 1.15 9.99
CA ILE A 32 -7.69 0.66 8.61
C ILE A 32 -6.49 -0.27 8.43
N PRO A 33 -6.70 -1.56 8.10
CA PRO A 33 -5.59 -2.47 7.87
C PRO A 33 -4.92 -2.18 6.54
N GLU A 34 -3.59 -2.23 6.52
CA GLU A 34 -2.79 -2.23 5.30
C GLU A 34 -2.01 -3.53 5.19
N ILE A 35 -2.16 -4.21 4.06
CA ILE A 35 -1.30 -5.31 3.63
C ILE A 35 -0.81 -4.97 2.24
N ASP A 36 0.47 -4.60 2.18
CA ASP A 36 1.06 -4.21 0.92
C ASP A 36 1.19 -5.38 -0.06
N MET A 37 0.70 -5.14 -1.26
CA MET A 37 0.78 -6.06 -2.38
C MET A 37 0.59 -5.31 -3.71
N PRO A 38 1.25 -5.74 -4.77
CA PRO A 38 2.06 -6.94 -4.89
C PRO A 38 3.53 -6.76 -4.52
N GLY A 39 4.00 -5.54 -4.22
CA GLY A 39 5.34 -5.21 -3.74
C GLY A 39 5.56 -5.58 -2.27
N HIS A 40 6.68 -5.19 -1.72
CA HIS A 40 7.05 -5.34 -0.30
C HIS A 40 6.76 -6.72 0.31
N SER A 41 6.78 -7.78 -0.53
CA SER A 41 6.34 -9.12 -0.18
C SER A 41 7.48 -10.09 0.17
N LEU A 42 8.71 -9.59 0.36
CA LEU A 42 9.89 -10.42 0.59
C LEU A 42 9.72 -11.39 1.78
N SER A 43 9.17 -10.92 2.90
CA SER A 43 8.96 -11.76 4.09
C SER A 43 7.97 -12.90 3.83
N ALA A 44 6.88 -12.62 3.12
CA ALA A 44 5.91 -13.64 2.73
C ALA A 44 6.52 -14.65 1.75
N ILE A 45 7.30 -14.17 0.76
CA ILE A 45 7.98 -15.00 -0.23
C ILE A 45 9.07 -15.86 0.45
N ALA A 46 9.78 -15.35 1.44
CA ALA A 46 10.77 -16.12 2.19
C ALA A 46 10.13 -17.31 2.93
N CYS A 47 8.93 -17.12 3.47
CA CYS A 47 8.16 -18.18 4.11
C CYS A 47 7.49 -19.12 3.11
N TYR A 48 7.02 -18.59 1.98
CA TYR A 48 6.29 -19.30 0.95
C TYR A 48 6.89 -19.03 -0.44
N PRO A 49 8.01 -19.68 -0.82
CA PRO A 49 8.76 -19.35 -2.03
C PRO A 49 7.95 -19.43 -3.34
N TRP A 50 6.85 -20.17 -3.35
CA TRP A 50 5.95 -20.27 -4.50
C TRP A 50 5.15 -18.99 -4.79
N LEU A 51 5.15 -18.02 -3.85
CA LEU A 51 4.56 -16.70 -4.05
C LEU A 51 5.40 -15.81 -4.98
N GLY A 52 6.71 -16.04 -5.07
CA GLY A 52 7.63 -15.24 -5.87
C GLY A 52 7.79 -15.72 -7.31
N CYS A 53 8.45 -14.92 -8.12
CA CYS A 53 8.71 -15.18 -9.54
C CYS A 53 9.87 -16.15 -9.81
N GLY A 54 10.83 -16.27 -8.88
CA GLY A 54 12.10 -16.97 -9.13
C GLY A 54 12.06 -18.45 -8.77
N ALA A 55 12.71 -19.27 -9.60
CA ALA A 55 13.03 -20.65 -9.24
C ALA A 55 14.16 -20.74 -8.21
N ASN A 56 14.98 -19.72 -8.07
CA ASN A 56 16.24 -19.72 -7.32
C ASN A 56 16.26 -18.80 -6.10
N ASN A 57 15.12 -18.28 -5.64
CA ASN A 57 15.02 -17.41 -4.46
C ASN A 57 16.09 -16.30 -4.40
N GLN A 58 16.54 -15.79 -5.54
CA GLN A 58 17.41 -14.63 -5.60
C GLN A 58 16.53 -13.39 -5.41
N TRP A 59 16.35 -13.04 -4.16
CA TRP A 59 15.63 -11.83 -3.74
C TRP A 59 16.56 -10.65 -3.88
N ALA A 60 16.16 -9.64 -4.60
CA ALA A 60 17.01 -8.47 -4.77
C ALA A 60 16.93 -7.57 -3.53
N ASP A 61 15.73 -7.35 -3.00
CA ASP A 61 15.49 -6.43 -1.90
C ASP A 61 14.06 -6.57 -1.34
N PHE A 62 13.68 -5.63 -0.47
CA PHE A 62 12.36 -5.54 0.16
C PHE A 62 11.21 -5.33 -0.84
N SER A 63 11.47 -4.74 -2.00
CA SER A 63 10.46 -4.48 -3.05
C SER A 63 10.10 -5.72 -3.89
N SER A 64 10.64 -6.90 -3.57
CA SER A 64 10.38 -8.14 -4.31
C SER A 64 8.89 -8.44 -4.40
N PRO A 65 8.32 -8.53 -5.64
CA PRO A 65 6.89 -8.64 -5.82
C PRO A 65 6.40 -10.08 -5.85
N LEU A 66 5.13 -10.24 -5.52
CA LEU A 66 4.37 -11.46 -5.76
C LEU A 66 4.34 -11.84 -7.25
N CYS A 67 4.32 -13.14 -7.55
CA CYS A 67 4.23 -13.65 -8.92
C CYS A 67 2.80 -13.58 -9.46
N LEU A 68 2.46 -12.52 -10.17
CA LEU A 68 1.10 -12.31 -10.70
C LEU A 68 0.72 -13.24 -11.85
N GLY A 69 1.67 -14.02 -12.37
CA GLY A 69 1.41 -15.10 -13.33
C GLY A 69 0.93 -16.39 -12.69
N ASN A 70 0.89 -16.50 -11.37
CA ASN A 70 0.47 -17.69 -10.64
C ASN A 70 -0.90 -17.45 -9.98
N ASP A 71 -1.93 -18.18 -10.43
CA ASP A 71 -3.31 -18.02 -9.90
C ASP A 71 -3.43 -18.29 -8.40
N ARG A 72 -2.58 -19.18 -7.86
CA ARG A 72 -2.53 -19.45 -6.42
C ARG A 72 -2.14 -18.21 -5.60
N VAL A 73 -1.37 -17.29 -6.18
CA VAL A 73 -0.98 -16.03 -5.52
C VAL A 73 -2.19 -15.14 -5.32
N LEU A 74 -3.03 -14.98 -6.34
CA LEU A 74 -4.26 -14.20 -6.22
C LEU A 74 -5.21 -14.80 -5.17
N GLN A 75 -5.30 -16.12 -5.11
CA GLN A 75 -6.11 -16.79 -4.09
C GLN A 75 -5.53 -16.58 -2.68
N PHE A 76 -4.21 -16.71 -2.53
CA PHE A 76 -3.53 -16.42 -1.25
C PHE A 76 -3.83 -15.00 -0.75
N CYS A 77 -3.74 -13.99 -1.63
CA CYS A 77 -4.08 -12.62 -1.26
C CYS A 77 -5.53 -12.50 -0.77
N ARG A 78 -6.47 -13.15 -1.46
CA ARG A 78 -7.88 -13.17 -1.06
C ARG A 78 -8.11 -13.87 0.27
N ASP A 79 -7.41 -14.97 0.54
CA ASP A 79 -7.51 -15.72 1.79
C ASP A 79 -7.01 -14.86 2.97
N VAL A 80 -5.88 -14.18 2.82
CA VAL A 80 -5.35 -13.23 3.81
C VAL A 80 -6.37 -12.12 4.09
N TRP A 81 -6.92 -11.48 3.07
CA TRP A 81 -7.90 -10.41 3.26
C TRP A 81 -9.22 -10.91 3.86
N THR A 82 -9.64 -12.14 3.55
CA THR A 82 -10.84 -12.73 4.16
C THR A 82 -10.69 -12.87 5.68
N GLU A 83 -9.51 -13.22 6.17
CA GLU A 83 -9.21 -13.24 7.60
C GLU A 83 -9.28 -11.83 8.20
N LEU A 84 -8.66 -10.85 7.55
CA LEU A 84 -8.61 -9.46 8.02
C LEU A 84 -10.00 -8.81 8.08
N PHE A 85 -10.91 -9.12 7.17
CA PHE A 85 -12.27 -8.57 7.21
C PHE A 85 -13.03 -8.94 8.50
N ASN A 86 -12.68 -10.06 9.12
CA ASN A 86 -13.26 -10.48 10.41
C ASN A 86 -12.62 -9.77 11.62
N LEU A 87 -11.44 -9.19 11.44
CA LEU A 87 -10.69 -8.52 12.50
C LEU A 87 -10.90 -7.00 12.48
N PHE A 88 -11.07 -6.42 11.29
CA PHE A 88 -11.16 -4.98 11.07
C PHE A 88 -12.55 -4.61 10.52
N PRO A 89 -13.41 -3.96 11.34
CA PRO A 89 -14.76 -3.57 10.92
C PRO A 89 -14.77 -2.39 9.94
N SER A 90 -13.64 -1.68 9.79
CA SER A 90 -13.53 -0.56 8.85
C SER A 90 -14.11 -0.91 7.48
N PRO A 91 -14.90 -0.01 6.86
CA PRO A 91 -15.29 -0.16 5.46
C PRO A 91 -14.11 0.01 4.50
N TYR A 92 -12.99 0.53 4.98
CA TYR A 92 -11.79 0.75 4.18
C TYR A 92 -10.75 -0.33 4.42
N VAL A 93 -9.98 -0.63 3.38
CA VAL A 93 -8.80 -1.51 3.39
C VAL A 93 -7.73 -0.91 2.51
N HIS A 94 -6.47 -0.94 2.93
CA HIS A 94 -5.35 -0.38 2.19
C HIS A 94 -4.51 -1.50 1.58
N ILE A 95 -4.38 -1.49 0.24
CA ILE A 95 -3.69 -2.56 -0.49
C ILE A 95 -2.18 -2.31 -0.66
N GLY A 96 -1.67 -1.14 -0.28
CA GLY A 96 -0.31 -0.72 -0.60
C GLY A 96 -0.17 -0.38 -2.09
N GLY A 97 0.68 -1.08 -2.79
CA GLY A 97 0.85 -1.00 -4.25
C GLY A 97 2.03 -0.13 -4.70
N ASP A 98 2.85 0.31 -3.76
CA ASP A 98 4.02 1.14 -3.98
C ASP A 98 5.29 0.32 -4.31
N GLU A 99 6.26 0.99 -4.90
CA GLU A 99 7.66 0.58 -5.09
C GLU A 99 7.86 -0.83 -5.68
N VAL A 100 7.00 -1.27 -6.57
CA VAL A 100 7.05 -2.61 -7.17
C VAL A 100 8.24 -2.74 -8.12
N ASP A 101 9.19 -3.64 -7.83
CA ASP A 101 10.27 -3.95 -8.78
C ASP A 101 9.77 -4.85 -9.92
N MET A 102 9.44 -4.24 -11.03
CA MET A 102 8.88 -4.90 -12.20
C MET A 102 9.89 -5.75 -12.99
N VAL A 103 11.19 -5.69 -12.67
CA VAL A 103 12.23 -6.51 -13.29
C VAL A 103 11.93 -7.99 -13.09
N PHE A 104 11.40 -8.36 -11.93
CA PHE A 104 11.01 -9.75 -11.64
C PHE A 104 9.95 -10.28 -12.61
N TRP A 105 8.95 -9.46 -12.96
CA TRP A 105 7.89 -9.87 -13.89
C TRP A 105 8.36 -9.95 -15.33
N LYS A 106 9.26 -9.05 -15.74
CA LYS A 106 9.84 -9.05 -17.09
C LYS A 106 10.65 -10.31 -17.39
N ASN A 107 11.17 -10.95 -16.35
CA ASN A 107 11.98 -12.17 -16.45
C ASN A 107 11.22 -13.45 -16.05
N CYS A 108 9.94 -13.34 -15.68
CA CYS A 108 9.14 -14.48 -15.23
C CYS A 108 8.25 -15.03 -16.36
N PRO A 109 8.46 -16.28 -16.82
CA PRO A 109 7.65 -16.85 -17.89
C PRO A 109 6.14 -16.86 -17.58
N ARG A 110 5.76 -17.06 -16.31
CA ARG A 110 4.35 -17.05 -15.88
C ARG A 110 3.75 -15.67 -15.98
N CYS A 111 4.47 -14.62 -15.54
CA CYS A 111 4.01 -13.22 -15.64
C CYS A 111 3.94 -12.78 -17.10
N LEU A 112 4.93 -13.13 -17.93
CA LEU A 112 4.88 -12.87 -19.36
C LEU A 112 3.69 -13.56 -20.05
N ALA A 113 3.39 -14.81 -19.69
CA ALA A 113 2.22 -15.52 -20.19
C ALA A 113 0.91 -14.83 -19.77
N ARG A 114 0.82 -14.36 -18.51
CA ARG A 114 -0.31 -13.58 -18.01
C ARG A 114 -0.48 -12.28 -18.77
N MET A 115 0.59 -11.52 -18.97
CA MET A 115 0.56 -10.29 -19.74
C MET A 115 0.07 -10.55 -21.16
N LYS A 116 0.60 -11.56 -21.83
CA LYS A 116 0.16 -11.93 -23.19
C LYS A 116 -1.31 -12.32 -23.25
N SER A 117 -1.78 -13.19 -22.36
CA SER A 117 -3.17 -13.67 -22.36
C SER A 117 -4.20 -12.59 -22.07
N ASN A 118 -3.84 -11.59 -21.27
CA ASN A 118 -4.71 -10.47 -20.92
C ASN A 118 -4.43 -9.21 -21.76
N ARG A 119 -3.54 -9.27 -22.75
CA ARG A 119 -3.17 -8.13 -23.62
C ARG A 119 -2.66 -6.94 -22.82
N LEU A 120 -1.89 -7.20 -21.77
CA LEU A 120 -1.27 -6.19 -20.91
C LEU A 120 0.05 -5.75 -21.52
N ALA A 121 0.27 -4.44 -21.64
CA ALA A 121 1.42 -3.89 -22.37
C ALA A 121 2.75 -4.08 -21.62
N ASP A 122 2.72 -3.98 -20.30
CA ASP A 122 3.91 -3.94 -19.46
C ASP A 122 3.63 -4.33 -17.99
N GLY A 123 4.61 -4.11 -17.12
CA GLY A 123 4.49 -4.39 -15.69
C GLY A 123 3.48 -3.49 -14.98
N HIS A 124 3.34 -2.22 -15.38
CA HIS A 124 2.33 -1.33 -14.80
C HIS A 124 0.91 -1.82 -15.13
N ALA A 125 0.69 -2.23 -16.38
CA ALA A 125 -0.59 -2.84 -16.79
C ALA A 125 -0.85 -4.17 -16.05
N LEU A 126 0.20 -4.97 -15.76
CA LEU A 126 0.07 -6.19 -14.97
C LEU A 126 -0.28 -5.88 -13.51
N GLN A 127 0.33 -4.86 -12.92
CA GLN A 127 -0.01 -4.38 -11.57
C GLN A 127 -1.46 -3.88 -11.54
N ALA A 128 -1.88 -3.05 -12.48
CA ALA A 128 -3.25 -2.57 -12.57
C ALA A 128 -4.26 -3.72 -12.74
N TRP A 129 -3.92 -4.73 -13.53
CA TRP A 129 -4.74 -5.94 -13.64
C TRP A 129 -4.92 -6.63 -12.27
N PHE A 130 -3.87 -6.80 -11.51
CA PHE A 130 -3.92 -7.38 -10.17
C PHE A 130 -4.77 -6.51 -9.22
N THR A 131 -4.49 -5.22 -9.16
CA THR A 131 -5.16 -4.27 -8.27
C THR A 131 -6.66 -4.21 -8.57
N ASN A 132 -7.06 -4.20 -9.86
CA ASN A 132 -8.48 -4.27 -10.26
C ASN A 132 -9.15 -5.58 -9.82
N ASN A 133 -8.45 -6.72 -9.89
CA ASN A 133 -8.98 -7.99 -9.39
C ASN A 133 -9.19 -7.98 -7.87
N MET A 134 -8.28 -7.36 -7.13
CA MET A 134 -8.41 -7.20 -5.68
C MET A 134 -9.50 -6.19 -5.32
N GLN A 135 -9.61 -5.09 -6.05
CA GLN A 135 -10.69 -4.12 -5.86
C GLN A 135 -12.07 -4.75 -6.06
N ALA A 136 -12.24 -5.55 -7.11
CA ALA A 136 -13.50 -6.28 -7.33
C ALA A 136 -13.81 -7.24 -6.17
N PHE A 137 -12.78 -7.92 -5.64
CA PHE A 137 -12.91 -8.78 -4.48
C PHE A 137 -13.30 -7.98 -3.23
N PHE A 138 -12.67 -6.85 -2.95
CA PHE A 138 -13.00 -5.97 -1.82
C PHE A 138 -14.42 -5.45 -1.90
N THR A 139 -14.82 -4.97 -3.08
CA THR A 139 -16.17 -4.45 -3.33
C THR A 139 -17.23 -5.54 -3.10
N ALA A 140 -16.98 -6.78 -3.52
CA ALA A 140 -17.88 -7.90 -3.28
C ALA A 140 -18.06 -8.23 -1.78
N HIS A 141 -17.10 -7.82 -0.94
CA HIS A 141 -17.16 -7.94 0.53
C HIS A 141 -17.58 -6.64 1.24
N GLY A 142 -18.10 -5.66 0.49
CA GLY A 142 -18.54 -4.37 1.03
C GLY A 142 -17.40 -3.46 1.51
N LYS A 143 -16.17 -3.71 1.04
CA LYS A 143 -15.00 -2.91 1.38
C LYS A 143 -14.62 -1.92 0.26
N ARG A 144 -14.09 -0.78 0.65
CA ARG A 144 -13.56 0.26 -0.24
C ARG A 144 -12.05 0.22 -0.21
N MET A 145 -11.44 0.17 -1.38
CA MET A 145 -9.99 0.08 -1.50
C MET A 145 -9.33 1.45 -1.39
N ILE A 146 -8.25 1.50 -0.63
CA ILE A 146 -7.26 2.57 -0.62
C ILE A 146 -5.94 1.99 -1.15
N GLY A 147 -5.11 2.79 -1.80
CA GLY A 147 -3.75 2.39 -2.17
C GLY A 147 -2.88 3.59 -2.52
N TRP A 148 -1.57 3.34 -2.59
CA TRP A 148 -0.60 4.36 -2.94
C TRP A 148 -0.73 4.80 -4.39
N ASP A 149 -0.27 6.00 -4.72
CA ASP A 149 -0.53 6.67 -6.00
C ASP A 149 0.10 5.96 -7.22
N GLU A 150 1.02 5.01 -7.02
CA GLU A 150 1.55 4.14 -8.08
C GLU A 150 0.49 3.26 -8.74
N MET A 151 -0.61 2.97 -8.06
CA MET A 151 -1.68 2.21 -8.68
C MET A 151 -2.27 2.88 -9.93
N LEU A 152 -2.06 4.20 -10.08
CA LEU A 152 -2.50 4.96 -11.25
C LEU A 152 -1.54 4.84 -12.45
N ASP A 153 -0.33 4.33 -12.26
CA ASP A 153 0.67 4.26 -13.33
C ASP A 153 0.32 3.22 -14.40
N GLY A 154 -0.48 2.23 -14.05
CA GLY A 154 -1.02 1.22 -14.98
C GLY A 154 -2.39 1.53 -15.57
N GLY A 155 -2.94 2.71 -15.27
CA GLY A 155 -4.24 3.15 -15.81
C GLY A 155 -5.24 3.59 -14.74
N HIS A 156 -6.49 3.71 -15.16
CA HIS A 156 -7.56 4.17 -14.29
C HIS A 156 -7.97 3.11 -13.26
N MET A 157 -8.14 3.53 -12.01
CA MET A 157 -8.60 2.72 -10.88
C MET A 157 -9.93 3.27 -10.35
N PRO A 158 -11.07 2.90 -10.93
CA PRO A 158 -12.36 3.49 -10.56
C PRO A 158 -12.71 3.17 -9.09
N SER A 159 -13.28 4.16 -8.40
CA SER A 159 -13.79 4.03 -7.02
C SER A 159 -12.75 3.70 -5.93
N ALA A 160 -11.46 3.67 -6.24
CA ALA A 160 -10.42 3.58 -5.23
C ALA A 160 -10.14 4.95 -4.61
N THR A 161 -9.76 4.98 -3.35
CA THR A 161 -9.15 6.17 -2.72
C THR A 161 -7.64 6.12 -2.95
N VAL A 162 -7.07 7.20 -3.43
CA VAL A 162 -5.64 7.30 -3.74
C VAL A 162 -4.92 8.01 -2.62
N MET A 163 -3.86 7.41 -2.08
CA MET A 163 -2.96 8.10 -1.17
C MET A 163 -1.76 8.65 -1.94
N TRP A 164 -1.73 9.96 -2.10
CA TRP A 164 -0.63 10.63 -2.78
C TRP A 164 0.53 10.88 -1.83
N TRP A 165 1.59 10.10 -1.99
CA TRP A 165 2.80 10.15 -1.15
C TRP A 165 4.05 10.64 -1.91
N ARG A 166 4.15 10.39 -3.22
CA ARG A 166 5.30 10.80 -4.03
C ARG A 166 5.34 12.32 -4.19
N GLY A 167 6.00 13.00 -3.26
CA GLY A 167 6.01 14.47 -3.18
C GLY A 167 6.48 15.20 -4.46
N GLY A 168 7.33 14.55 -5.25
CA GLY A 168 7.76 15.05 -6.57
C GLY A 168 6.75 14.80 -7.70
N ASN A 169 5.65 14.07 -7.48
CA ASN A 169 4.64 13.69 -8.47
C ASN A 169 3.26 14.27 -8.15
N ALA A 170 3.16 15.59 -8.01
CA ALA A 170 1.89 16.27 -7.75
C ALA A 170 0.81 15.99 -8.83
N ASP A 171 1.23 15.62 -10.05
CA ASP A 171 0.33 15.25 -11.14
C ASP A 171 -0.51 14.00 -10.80
N ALA A 172 0.01 13.07 -10.00
CA ALA A 172 -0.73 11.88 -9.60
C ALA A 172 -2.03 12.23 -8.84
N ALA A 173 -1.94 13.16 -7.87
CA ALA A 173 -3.11 13.63 -7.13
C ALA A 173 -4.12 14.34 -8.05
N VAL A 174 -3.63 15.17 -8.97
CA VAL A 174 -4.49 15.89 -9.94
C VAL A 174 -5.17 14.91 -10.89
N ARG A 175 -4.45 13.91 -11.38
CA ARG A 175 -5.03 12.85 -12.27
C ARG A 175 -6.10 12.05 -11.54
N ALA A 176 -5.85 11.68 -10.27
CA ALA A 176 -6.79 10.94 -9.45
C ALA A 176 -8.11 11.71 -9.30
N THR A 177 -8.05 12.97 -8.84
CA THR A 177 -9.26 13.79 -8.62
C THR A 177 -10.03 14.04 -9.92
N ARG A 178 -9.35 14.31 -11.04
CA ARG A 178 -9.98 14.45 -12.36
C ARG A 178 -10.61 13.18 -12.89
N ALA A 179 -10.12 12.02 -12.46
CA ALA A 179 -10.71 10.72 -12.75
C ALA A 179 -11.91 10.37 -11.82
N GLY A 180 -12.21 11.23 -10.83
CA GLY A 180 -13.28 11.03 -9.87
C GLY A 180 -12.88 10.18 -8.67
N ASN A 181 -11.58 9.96 -8.45
CA ASN A 181 -11.09 9.29 -7.24
C ASN A 181 -10.99 10.28 -6.08
N ASP A 182 -11.33 9.82 -4.91
CA ASP A 182 -10.98 10.52 -3.66
C ASP A 182 -9.48 10.39 -3.40
N VAL A 183 -8.88 11.42 -2.78
CA VAL A 183 -7.45 11.51 -2.50
C VAL A 183 -7.21 11.85 -1.04
N VAL A 184 -6.25 11.17 -0.42
CA VAL A 184 -5.63 11.57 0.83
C VAL A 184 -4.22 12.06 0.51
N CYS A 185 -3.87 13.27 0.96
CA CYS A 185 -2.56 13.85 0.70
C CYS A 185 -1.59 13.53 1.84
N CYS A 186 -0.50 12.87 1.51
CA CYS A 186 0.57 12.55 2.45
C CYS A 186 1.97 12.62 1.80
N PRO A 187 2.27 13.71 1.03
CA PRO A 187 3.54 13.76 0.30
C PRO A 187 4.75 13.73 1.23
N THR A 188 5.78 12.98 0.81
CA THR A 188 7.06 12.82 1.54
C THR A 188 7.69 14.15 1.95
N THR A 189 7.46 15.20 1.18
CA THR A 189 7.99 16.53 1.43
C THR A 189 7.40 17.21 2.68
N HIS A 190 6.24 16.75 3.20
CA HIS A 190 5.50 17.43 4.28
C HIS A 190 5.04 16.49 5.40
N PHE A 191 4.80 15.20 5.11
CA PHE A 191 4.05 14.34 6.01
C PHE A 191 4.75 13.02 6.35
N TYR A 192 6.07 12.89 6.12
CA TYR A 192 6.88 11.74 6.53
C TYR A 192 7.72 12.12 7.75
N TYR A 193 7.21 11.85 8.94
CA TYR A 193 7.78 12.29 10.22
C TYR A 193 8.89 11.39 10.73
N ASP A 194 9.11 10.26 10.09
CA ASP A 194 10.17 9.30 10.36
C ASP A 194 11.52 9.67 9.75
N TYR A 195 11.53 10.52 8.71
CA TYR A 195 12.75 11.04 8.10
C TYR A 195 13.26 12.27 8.84
N VAL A 196 14.37 12.10 9.60
CA VAL A 196 15.00 13.20 10.33
C VAL A 196 15.61 14.24 9.40
N GLU A 197 16.00 13.82 8.20
CA GLU A 197 16.69 14.64 7.21
C GLU A 197 15.77 15.55 6.41
N ASN A 198 14.47 15.38 6.51
CA ASN A 198 13.51 16.08 5.64
C ASN A 198 13.16 17.51 6.09
N ASP A 199 13.75 18.03 7.16
CA ASP A 199 13.45 19.37 7.70
C ASP A 199 11.93 19.67 7.73
N ILE A 200 11.15 18.67 8.14
CA ILE A 200 9.70 18.84 8.27
C ILE A 200 9.45 19.45 9.64
N ASP A 201 9.08 20.72 9.65
CA ASP A 201 8.67 21.44 10.84
C ASP A 201 7.16 21.76 10.83
N VAL A 202 6.69 22.30 11.94
CA VAL A 202 5.28 22.65 12.11
C VAL A 202 4.82 23.73 11.12
N GLU A 203 5.69 24.69 10.80
CA GLU A 203 5.38 25.76 9.85
C GLU A 203 5.18 25.17 8.42
N LYS A 204 6.07 24.29 8.01
CA LYS A 204 5.96 23.60 6.70
C LYS A 204 4.68 22.79 6.59
N ILE A 205 4.28 22.10 7.66
CA ILE A 205 3.02 21.33 7.69
C ILE A 205 1.82 22.25 7.61
N LEU A 206 1.82 23.36 8.39
CA LEU A 206 0.71 24.32 8.42
C LEU A 206 0.56 25.10 7.12
N CYS A 207 1.66 25.31 6.38
CA CYS A 207 1.67 25.99 5.09
C CYS A 207 1.36 25.06 3.91
N PHE A 208 1.11 23.77 4.15
CA PHE A 208 0.77 22.85 3.07
C PHE A 208 -0.53 23.25 2.39
N ASP A 209 -0.51 23.31 1.06
CA ASP A 209 -1.71 23.37 0.22
C ASP A 209 -1.65 22.26 -0.83
N VAL A 210 -2.82 21.83 -1.26
CA VAL A 210 -2.96 20.83 -2.33
C VAL A 210 -2.40 21.38 -3.65
N PRO A 211 -2.03 20.51 -4.62
CA PRO A 211 -1.43 20.97 -5.87
C PRO A 211 -2.19 22.13 -6.54
N ALA A 212 -1.47 23.19 -6.89
CA ALA A 212 -2.06 24.41 -7.48
C ALA A 212 -2.82 24.16 -8.80
N ALA A 213 -2.52 23.04 -9.48
CA ALA A 213 -3.24 22.61 -10.67
C ALA A 213 -4.65 22.03 -10.42
N MET A 214 -5.02 21.82 -9.16
CA MET A 214 -6.35 21.38 -8.77
C MET A 214 -7.37 22.52 -8.85
N THR A 215 -8.45 22.28 -9.58
CA THR A 215 -9.61 23.17 -9.62
C THR A 215 -10.44 23.06 -8.33
N SER A 216 -11.44 23.93 -8.15
CA SER A 216 -12.39 23.84 -7.03
C SER A 216 -13.19 22.50 -7.03
N VAL A 217 -13.41 21.91 -8.19
CA VAL A 217 -14.05 20.59 -8.34
C VAL A 217 -13.09 19.48 -7.90
N ASP A 218 -11.84 19.53 -8.36
CA ASP A 218 -10.80 18.56 -7.98
C ASP A 218 -10.63 18.54 -6.44
N ARG A 219 -10.61 19.71 -5.80
CA ARG A 219 -10.45 19.86 -4.34
C ARG A 219 -11.58 19.22 -3.52
N GLN A 220 -12.77 19.01 -4.10
CA GLN A 220 -13.88 18.32 -3.42
C GLN A 220 -13.59 16.81 -3.22
N HIS A 221 -12.68 16.26 -3.99
CA HIS A 221 -12.21 14.89 -3.85
C HIS A 221 -11.08 14.72 -2.85
N VAL A 222 -10.53 15.79 -2.27
CA VAL A 222 -9.49 15.69 -1.23
C VAL A 222 -10.17 15.43 0.11
N LEU A 223 -10.03 14.22 0.62
CA LEU A 223 -10.62 13.78 1.90
C LEU A 223 -9.88 14.37 3.09
N GLY A 224 -8.58 14.62 2.98
CA GLY A 224 -7.76 15.13 4.06
C GLY A 224 -6.28 14.87 3.88
N LEU A 225 -5.57 14.96 5.01
CA LEU A 225 -4.13 14.80 5.11
C LEU A 225 -3.80 13.61 5.99
N GLN A 226 -2.64 12.96 5.75
CA GLN A 226 -2.12 11.91 6.63
C GLN A 226 -0.64 12.16 6.92
N GLY A 227 -0.27 12.05 8.18
CA GLY A 227 1.13 11.92 8.59
C GLY A 227 1.57 10.47 8.59
N ASN A 228 2.74 10.20 8.02
CA ASN A 228 3.34 8.86 7.95
C ASN A 228 4.48 8.76 8.98
N LEU A 229 4.54 7.61 9.63
CA LEU A 229 5.54 7.30 10.64
C LEU A 229 5.96 5.83 10.46
N TRP A 230 6.89 5.58 9.54
CA TRP A 230 7.42 4.27 9.25
C TRP A 230 8.49 3.89 10.27
N THR A 231 8.42 2.68 10.80
CA THR A 231 9.22 2.29 11.97
C THR A 231 10.64 1.86 11.65
N GLU A 232 11.00 1.62 10.39
CA GLU A 232 12.36 1.27 9.99
C GLU A 232 13.39 2.36 10.30
N HIS A 233 12.99 3.63 10.31
CA HIS A 233 13.83 4.78 10.63
C HIS A 233 13.73 5.22 12.10
N ILE A 234 12.97 4.50 12.92
CA ILE A 234 12.73 4.84 14.32
C ILE A 234 13.51 3.92 15.24
N PRO A 235 14.68 4.36 15.78
CA PRO A 235 15.57 3.49 16.53
C PRO A 235 15.09 3.18 17.95
N SER A 236 14.11 3.91 18.48
CA SER A 236 13.64 3.75 19.85
C SER A 236 12.19 4.15 20.03
N PHE A 237 11.53 3.57 21.04
CA PHE A 237 10.16 3.91 21.43
C PHE A 237 9.96 5.41 21.72
N ASN A 238 10.96 6.05 22.32
CA ASN A 238 10.87 7.48 22.65
C ASN A 238 10.69 8.37 21.41
N ARG A 239 11.21 7.95 20.25
CA ARG A 239 10.98 8.67 18.98
C ARG A 239 9.56 8.53 18.42
N LEU A 240 8.82 7.53 18.85
CA LEU A 240 7.39 7.37 18.48
C LEU A 240 6.48 8.32 19.25
N THR A 241 6.96 8.83 20.38
CA THR A 241 6.14 9.61 21.32
C THR A 241 6.48 11.10 21.36
N TYR A 242 7.54 11.51 20.69
CA TYR A 242 8.05 12.87 20.61
C TYR A 242 8.51 13.20 19.16
#